data_723e3aeadd855f68e75d007a54fec568
#
_entry.id   723e3aeadd855f68e75d007a54fec568
#
_cell.length_a   1.000
_cell.length_b   1.000
_cell.length_c   1.000
_cell.angle_alpha   90.00
_cell.angle_beta   90.00
_cell.angle_gamma   90.00
#
_symmetry.space_group_name_H-M   'P 1'
#
loop_
_entity.id
_entity.type
_entity.pdbx_description
1 polymer ?
#
loop_
_entity_poly.entity_id
_entity_poly.type
_entity_poly.pdbx_seq_one_letter_code
_entity_poly.pdbx_strand_id
1 'polypeptide(L)'
;MVKNSQQKSAIPLRFVCIIPARYSSTRFPGKPLVYIGGRTMIQRVYEQASKVLTDVYVATDDKRIFDVVVSFGGKAIMTSDQHKSGTDRCYEAFSKLDEWFDVVINIQGDEPFIQPEQIIELQKCFEEPETQIATLAKRVTEKDGFSFLNNPNNPKLVINSQNEAMYFSRSVIPYKRGSETDKWISQHPYLKHVGIYAYRADILHDLTLLEQSPLELAESLEQLRWLENGYRIKVGFTDVETVGIDTPEDLEKVKGLLE
;
A
#
# COMPACT_ATOMS: atom_id res chain seq x y z
N MET A 1 -30.77 -38.63 6.76
CA MET A 1 -30.02 -37.97 7.86
C MET A 1 -29.30 -36.78 7.26
N VAL A 2 -29.84 -35.59 7.45
CA VAL A 2 -29.26 -34.33 6.97
C VAL A 2 -28.24 -33.92 8.03
N LYS A 3 -26.94 -33.93 7.68
CA LYS A 3 -25.89 -33.39 8.55
C LYS A 3 -26.00 -31.86 8.51
N ASN A 4 -26.52 -31.29 9.60
CA ASN A 4 -26.38 -29.86 9.88
C ASN A 4 -24.89 -29.55 10.05
N SER A 5 -24.26 -29.00 9.04
CA SER A 5 -22.99 -28.31 9.18
C SER A 5 -23.25 -26.98 9.88
N GLN A 6 -23.08 -26.98 11.21
CA GLN A 6 -22.99 -25.72 11.96
C GLN A 6 -21.82 -24.93 11.37
N GLN A 7 -22.12 -23.87 10.61
CA GLN A 7 -21.18 -22.80 10.34
C GLN A 7 -20.77 -22.22 11.69
N LYS A 8 -19.57 -22.56 12.15
CA LYS A 8 -18.91 -21.77 13.21
C LYS A 8 -18.82 -20.35 12.67
N SER A 9 -19.50 -19.42 13.30
CA SER A 9 -19.30 -17.99 13.04
C SER A 9 -17.82 -17.70 13.31
N ALA A 10 -17.05 -17.48 12.26
CA ALA A 10 -15.69 -17.05 12.40
C ALA A 10 -15.70 -15.69 13.13
N ILE A 11 -14.88 -15.53 14.16
CA ILE A 11 -14.68 -14.24 14.81
C ILE A 11 -14.16 -13.29 13.72
N PRO A 12 -14.78 -12.11 13.54
CA PRO A 12 -14.33 -11.18 12.52
C PRO A 12 -12.89 -10.76 12.79
N LEU A 13 -12.06 -10.73 11.73
CA LEU A 13 -10.67 -10.30 11.83
C LEU A 13 -10.59 -8.84 12.32
N ARG A 14 -9.65 -8.58 13.23
CA ARG A 14 -9.34 -7.24 13.70
C ARG A 14 -8.22 -6.64 12.85
N PHE A 15 -8.50 -5.48 12.26
CA PHE A 15 -7.57 -4.74 11.42
C PHE A 15 -7.06 -3.50 12.15
N VAL A 16 -5.76 -3.20 11.99
CA VAL A 16 -5.16 -1.93 12.38
C VAL A 16 -4.50 -1.30 11.16
N CYS A 17 -4.63 0.01 11.00
CA CYS A 17 -3.88 0.76 9.99
C CYS A 17 -2.69 1.46 10.63
N ILE A 18 -1.52 1.30 10.03
CA ILE A 18 -0.31 2.03 10.40
C ILE A 18 0.17 2.81 9.19
N ILE A 19 0.37 4.10 9.38
CA ILE A 19 0.80 5.05 8.37
C ILE A 19 2.24 5.46 8.68
N PRO A 20 3.26 4.86 8.03
CA PRO A 20 4.64 5.25 8.24
C PRO A 20 4.88 6.65 7.65
N ALA A 21 5.48 7.52 8.45
CA ALA A 21 5.79 8.89 8.07
C ALA A 21 7.14 9.32 8.63
N ARG A 22 8.05 9.77 7.76
CA ARG A 22 9.36 10.29 8.16
C ARG A 22 9.53 11.72 7.67
N TYR A 23 10.24 12.53 8.46
CA TYR A 23 10.55 13.90 8.04
C TYR A 23 11.66 13.94 6.99
N SER A 24 12.67 13.09 7.18
CA SER A 24 13.84 13.01 6.31
C SER A 24 13.49 12.31 4.99
N SER A 25 13.26 13.11 3.95
CA SER A 25 13.11 12.67 2.57
C SER A 25 14.11 13.43 1.71
N THR A 26 14.88 12.72 0.88
CA THR A 26 15.88 13.35 -0.01
C THR A 26 15.21 14.22 -1.10
N ARG A 27 14.07 13.80 -1.62
CA ARG A 27 13.34 14.50 -2.68
C ARG A 27 12.44 15.62 -2.17
N PHE A 28 11.83 15.43 -0.99
CA PHE A 28 10.86 16.37 -0.42
C PHE A 28 10.90 16.33 1.12
N PRO A 29 11.88 17.01 1.78
CA PRO A 29 11.95 17.06 3.24
C PRO A 29 10.68 17.66 3.87
N GLY A 30 10.21 17.06 4.96
CA GLY A 30 9.00 17.51 5.65
C GLY A 30 7.69 17.23 4.91
N LYS A 31 7.71 16.41 3.85
CA LYS A 31 6.56 16.03 3.02
C LYS A 31 5.27 15.74 3.81
N PRO A 32 5.26 14.96 4.92
CA PRO A 32 4.05 14.68 5.68
C PRO A 32 3.37 15.92 6.26
N LEU A 33 4.12 17.00 6.48
CA LEU A 33 3.63 18.25 7.09
C LEU A 33 3.21 19.30 6.06
N VAL A 34 3.37 19.01 4.78
CA VAL A 34 2.96 19.95 3.70
C VAL A 34 1.45 20.06 3.66
N TYR A 35 0.97 21.30 3.52
CA TYR A 35 -0.46 21.59 3.44
C TYR A 35 -1.01 21.36 2.03
N ILE A 36 -2.13 20.65 1.98
CA ILE A 36 -2.89 20.37 0.76
C ILE A 36 -4.35 20.72 1.06
N GLY A 37 -4.87 21.82 0.49
CA GLY A 37 -6.25 22.25 0.72
C GLY A 37 -6.58 22.41 2.22
N GLY A 38 -5.75 23.15 2.96
CA GLY A 38 -6.01 23.51 4.38
C GLY A 38 -5.70 22.42 5.42
N ARG A 39 -5.25 21.22 5.01
CA ARG A 39 -4.84 20.11 5.91
C ARG A 39 -3.46 19.63 5.55
N THR A 40 -2.72 19.12 6.53
CA THR A 40 -1.43 18.48 6.22
C THR A 40 -1.63 17.18 5.45
N MET A 41 -0.62 16.78 4.67
CA MET A 41 -0.64 15.53 3.91
C MET A 41 -0.95 14.34 4.82
N ILE A 42 -0.24 14.22 5.95
CA ILE A 42 -0.46 13.13 6.91
C ILE A 42 -1.86 13.14 7.52
N GLN A 43 -2.45 14.33 7.77
CA GLN A 43 -3.81 14.46 8.25
C GLN A 43 -4.82 13.92 7.23
N ARG A 44 -4.61 14.19 5.93
CA ARG A 44 -5.49 13.68 4.87
C ARG A 44 -5.46 12.16 4.81
N VAL A 45 -4.27 11.55 4.81
CA VAL A 45 -4.14 10.08 4.81
C VAL A 45 -4.83 9.49 6.03
N TYR A 46 -4.57 10.05 7.23
CA TYR A 46 -5.17 9.59 8.48
C TYR A 46 -6.69 9.66 8.45
N GLU A 47 -7.26 10.77 8.02
CA GLU A 47 -8.71 10.97 7.94
C GLU A 47 -9.38 10.02 6.93
N GLN A 48 -8.73 9.74 5.80
CA GLN A 48 -9.26 8.77 4.83
C GLN A 48 -9.28 7.35 5.40
N ALA A 49 -8.19 6.93 6.05
CA ALA A 49 -8.13 5.62 6.71
C ALA A 49 -9.16 5.50 7.85
N SER A 50 -9.36 6.58 8.61
CA SER A 50 -10.31 6.63 9.74
C SER A 50 -11.79 6.58 9.33
N LYS A 51 -12.11 6.74 8.04
CA LYS A 51 -13.48 6.51 7.55
C LYS A 51 -13.90 5.04 7.55
N VAL A 52 -12.91 4.13 7.52
CA VAL A 52 -13.12 2.68 7.43
C VAL A 52 -12.68 1.95 8.69
N LEU A 53 -11.64 2.45 9.35
CA LEU A 53 -10.97 1.79 10.47
C LEU A 53 -11.01 2.68 11.70
N THR A 54 -11.27 2.08 12.88
CA THR A 54 -11.21 2.76 14.19
C THR A 54 -9.78 2.84 14.73
N ASP A 55 -8.96 1.86 14.38
CA ASP A 55 -7.59 1.75 14.86
C ASP A 55 -6.62 2.15 13.77
N VAL A 56 -6.32 3.45 13.74
CA VAL A 56 -5.40 4.10 12.81
C VAL A 56 -4.31 4.81 13.59
N TYR A 57 -3.04 4.55 13.25
CA TYR A 57 -1.87 5.11 13.90
C TYR A 57 -0.89 5.66 12.88
N VAL A 58 -0.28 6.80 13.18
CA VAL A 58 0.88 7.30 12.43
C VAL A 58 2.16 6.85 13.14
N ALA A 59 3.03 6.16 12.42
CA ALA A 59 4.33 5.72 12.91
C ALA A 59 5.41 6.69 12.43
N THR A 60 6.10 7.39 13.33
CA THR A 60 7.09 8.40 12.96
C THR A 60 8.28 8.44 13.91
N ASP A 61 9.45 8.84 13.39
CA ASP A 61 10.67 9.12 14.12
C ASP A 61 10.84 10.62 14.46
N ASP A 62 9.90 11.46 14.01
CA ASP A 62 10.03 12.92 14.11
C ASP A 62 8.95 13.52 15.01
N LYS A 63 9.39 14.24 16.04
CA LYS A 63 8.47 14.86 17.01
C LYS A 63 7.53 15.88 16.37
N ARG A 64 7.92 16.58 15.31
CA ARG A 64 7.07 17.57 14.62
C ARG A 64 5.87 16.87 13.96
N ILE A 65 6.10 15.70 13.35
CA ILE A 65 5.00 14.89 12.77
C ILE A 65 4.10 14.38 13.90
N PHE A 66 4.71 13.84 14.96
CA PHE A 66 3.96 13.36 16.13
C PHE A 66 3.04 14.44 16.69
N ASP A 67 3.58 15.65 16.96
CA ASP A 67 2.81 16.75 17.56
C ASP A 67 1.67 17.21 16.63
N VAL A 68 1.89 17.25 15.32
CA VAL A 68 0.84 17.58 14.35
C VAL A 68 -0.25 16.53 14.35
N VAL A 69 0.09 15.23 14.39
CA VAL A 69 -0.90 14.15 14.44
C VAL A 69 -1.77 14.27 15.71
N VAL A 70 -1.14 14.48 16.86
CA VAL A 70 -1.87 14.65 18.13
C VAL A 70 -2.73 15.91 18.09
N SER A 71 -2.28 17.00 17.47
CA SER A 71 -3.01 18.27 17.41
C SER A 71 -4.36 18.20 16.70
N PHE A 72 -4.51 17.32 15.71
CA PHE A 72 -5.80 17.07 15.05
C PHE A 72 -6.58 15.87 15.64
N GLY A 73 -6.14 15.32 16.80
CA GLY A 73 -6.80 14.22 17.50
C GLY A 73 -6.46 12.83 16.97
N GLY A 74 -5.42 12.71 16.13
CA GLY A 74 -4.92 11.42 15.63
C GLY A 74 -4.07 10.69 16.67
N LYS A 75 -3.92 9.36 16.46
CA LYS A 75 -3.04 8.51 17.27
C LYS A 75 -1.67 8.43 16.59
N ALA A 76 -0.58 8.66 17.35
CA ALA A 76 0.78 8.59 16.85
C ALA A 76 1.67 7.71 17.73
N ILE A 77 2.62 7.02 17.13
CA ILE A 77 3.60 6.16 17.78
C ILE A 77 5.00 6.59 17.35
N MET A 78 5.86 6.88 18.34
CA MET A 78 7.27 7.15 18.06
C MET A 78 8.01 5.85 17.76
N THR A 79 8.77 5.85 16.68
CA THR A 79 9.57 4.73 16.19
C THR A 79 11.03 5.14 15.97
N SER A 80 11.91 4.17 15.79
CA SER A 80 13.33 4.40 15.49
C SER A 80 13.51 5.16 14.17
N ASP A 81 14.56 5.97 14.09
CA ASP A 81 15.04 6.62 12.88
C ASP A 81 15.92 5.69 12.01
N GLN A 82 16.25 4.49 12.51
CA GLN A 82 17.13 3.53 11.84
C GLN A 82 16.42 2.65 10.81
N HIS A 83 15.08 2.72 10.71
CA HIS A 83 14.32 1.92 9.77
C HIS A 83 14.65 2.26 8.31
N LYS A 84 14.92 1.21 7.53
CA LYS A 84 15.23 1.31 6.11
C LYS A 84 13.97 1.35 5.24
N SER A 85 12.88 0.73 5.71
CA SER A 85 11.62 0.63 4.97
C SER A 85 10.41 1.11 5.77
N GLY A 86 9.29 1.38 5.07
CA GLY A 86 8.00 1.62 5.70
C GLY A 86 7.48 0.39 6.43
N THR A 87 7.77 -0.80 5.93
CA THR A 87 7.37 -2.09 6.51
C THR A 87 8.01 -2.31 7.88
N ASP A 88 9.32 -2.06 8.02
CA ASP A 88 10.03 -2.16 9.30
C ASP A 88 9.44 -1.20 10.35
N ARG A 89 9.14 0.05 9.93
CA ARG A 89 8.52 1.05 10.79
C ARG A 89 7.11 0.65 11.22
N CYS A 90 6.33 0.07 10.30
CA CYS A 90 5.00 -0.45 10.61
C CYS A 90 5.08 -1.57 11.65
N TYR A 91 6.03 -2.48 11.53
CA TYR A 91 6.19 -3.56 12.50
C TYR A 91 6.58 -3.03 13.88
N GLU A 92 7.55 -2.12 13.99
CA GLU A 92 7.90 -1.52 15.29
C GLU A 92 6.70 -0.83 15.93
N ALA A 93 5.94 -0.04 15.16
CA ALA A 93 4.74 0.62 15.68
C ALA A 93 3.69 -0.40 16.14
N PHE A 94 3.45 -1.45 15.34
CA PHE A 94 2.55 -2.54 15.67
C PHE A 94 2.96 -3.25 16.97
N SER A 95 4.25 -3.54 17.16
CA SER A 95 4.77 -4.24 18.34
C SER A 95 4.63 -3.42 19.65
N LYS A 96 4.36 -2.12 19.55
CA LYS A 96 4.13 -1.22 20.69
C LYS A 96 2.66 -1.07 21.07
N LEU A 97 1.75 -1.70 20.32
CA LEU A 97 0.32 -1.70 20.65
C LEU A 97 0.04 -2.73 21.74
N ASP A 98 -0.75 -2.33 22.73
CA ASP A 98 -1.18 -3.22 23.83
C ASP A 98 -2.31 -4.16 23.38
N GLU A 99 -2.98 -3.85 22.27
CA GLU A 99 -4.09 -4.62 21.75
C GLU A 99 -3.65 -5.58 20.63
N TRP A 100 -4.36 -6.72 20.53
CA TRP A 100 -4.14 -7.69 19.48
C TRP A 100 -4.93 -7.34 18.22
N PHE A 101 -4.26 -7.46 17.06
CA PHE A 101 -4.86 -7.37 15.73
C PHE A 101 -4.39 -8.54 14.87
N ASP A 102 -5.27 -8.99 13.97
CA ASP A 102 -4.97 -10.11 13.07
C ASP A 102 -4.24 -9.65 11.81
N VAL A 103 -4.54 -8.42 11.35
CA VAL A 103 -4.04 -7.87 10.10
C VAL A 103 -3.60 -6.42 10.29
N VAL A 104 -2.42 -6.11 9.78
CA VAL A 104 -1.85 -4.74 9.74
C VAL A 104 -1.94 -4.20 8.31
N ILE A 105 -2.64 -3.08 8.14
CA ILE A 105 -2.71 -2.35 6.87
C ILE A 105 -1.67 -1.25 6.89
N ASN A 106 -0.81 -1.21 5.88
CA ASN A 106 0.24 -0.22 5.67
C ASN A 106 -0.18 0.73 4.54
N ILE A 107 -0.54 1.95 4.89
CA ILE A 107 -0.84 3.04 3.95
C ILE A 107 0.30 4.03 4.00
N GLN A 108 0.92 4.33 2.86
CA GLN A 108 2.03 5.28 2.83
C GLN A 108 1.57 6.70 3.18
N GLY A 109 2.37 7.41 3.97
CA GLY A 109 2.05 8.78 4.42
C GLY A 109 2.05 9.85 3.32
N ASP A 110 2.33 9.46 2.09
CA ASP A 110 2.35 10.29 0.88
C ASP A 110 1.22 9.97 -0.12
N GLU A 111 0.21 9.21 0.34
CA GLU A 111 -1.00 8.84 -0.44
C GLU A 111 -2.26 9.62 0.05
N PRO A 112 -2.28 10.97 -0.02
CA PRO A 112 -3.37 11.77 0.54
C PRO A 112 -4.72 11.59 -0.17
N PHE A 113 -4.72 10.95 -1.32
CA PHE A 113 -5.90 10.69 -2.16
C PHE A 113 -6.39 9.24 -2.09
N ILE A 114 -5.84 8.44 -1.17
CA ILE A 114 -6.37 7.09 -0.93
C ILE A 114 -7.86 7.17 -0.63
N GLN A 115 -8.63 6.23 -1.19
CA GLN A 115 -10.07 6.20 -0.99
C GLN A 115 -10.48 5.06 -0.05
N PRO A 116 -11.52 5.26 0.76
CA PRO A 116 -12.05 4.23 1.67
C PRO A 116 -12.32 2.89 0.98
N GLU A 117 -12.81 2.91 -0.26
CA GLU A 117 -13.12 1.72 -1.04
C GLU A 117 -11.89 0.85 -1.29
N GLN A 118 -10.71 1.46 -1.44
CA GLN A 118 -9.44 0.72 -1.62
C GLN A 118 -9.05 -0.03 -0.35
N ILE A 119 -9.29 0.57 0.82
CA ILE A 119 -9.04 -0.09 2.11
C ILE A 119 -10.00 -1.26 2.29
N ILE A 120 -11.28 -1.09 1.93
CA ILE A 120 -12.29 -2.16 1.97
C ILE A 120 -11.91 -3.31 1.03
N GLU A 121 -11.47 -3.02 -0.19
CA GLU A 121 -11.01 -4.06 -1.14
C GLU A 121 -9.80 -4.83 -0.59
N LEU A 122 -8.89 -4.13 0.08
CA LEU A 122 -7.74 -4.77 0.71
C LEU A 122 -8.17 -5.71 1.85
N GLN A 123 -9.15 -5.29 2.69
CA GLN A 123 -9.71 -6.14 3.75
C GLN A 123 -10.39 -7.41 3.19
N LYS A 124 -11.11 -7.29 2.07
CA LYS A 124 -11.77 -8.44 1.41
C LYS A 124 -10.78 -9.54 0.99
N CYS A 125 -9.54 -9.19 0.67
CA CYS A 125 -8.53 -10.20 0.35
C CYS A 125 -8.32 -11.21 1.49
N PHE A 126 -8.59 -10.83 2.74
CA PHE A 126 -8.45 -11.68 3.93
C PHE A 126 -9.71 -12.50 4.26
N GLU A 127 -10.78 -12.40 3.47
CA GLU A 127 -11.88 -13.36 3.51
C GLU A 127 -11.39 -14.77 3.13
N GLU A 128 -10.32 -14.86 2.34
CA GLU A 128 -9.59 -16.11 2.12
C GLU A 128 -8.62 -16.35 3.30
N PRO A 129 -8.81 -17.43 4.10
CA PRO A 129 -8.02 -17.66 5.33
C PRO A 129 -6.51 -17.79 5.08
N GLU A 130 -6.12 -18.28 3.91
CA GLU A 130 -4.72 -18.51 3.52
C GLU A 130 -3.99 -17.24 3.06
N THR A 131 -4.67 -16.10 2.97
CA THR A 131 -4.03 -14.85 2.56
C THR A 131 -3.01 -14.40 3.61
N GLN A 132 -1.76 -14.31 3.19
CA GLN A 132 -0.63 -13.87 4.01
C GLN A 132 -0.40 -12.36 3.88
N ILE A 133 -0.32 -11.90 2.63
CA ILE A 133 -0.08 -10.52 2.23
C ILE A 133 -1.14 -10.17 1.18
N ALA A 134 -1.62 -8.94 1.21
CA ALA A 134 -2.49 -8.41 0.17
C ALA A 134 -2.00 -7.06 -0.33
N THR A 135 -2.27 -6.78 -1.60
CA THR A 135 -2.06 -5.48 -2.24
C THR A 135 -3.16 -5.24 -3.27
N LEU A 136 -3.16 -4.07 -3.91
CA LEU A 136 -4.13 -3.76 -4.95
C LEU A 136 -3.48 -3.56 -6.32
N ALA A 137 -4.29 -3.76 -7.34
CA ALA A 137 -3.94 -3.43 -8.72
C ALA A 137 -5.09 -2.69 -9.41
N LYS A 138 -4.72 -1.76 -10.30
CA LYS A 138 -5.63 -1.08 -11.21
C LYS A 138 -5.41 -1.62 -12.62
N ARG A 139 -6.51 -1.88 -13.35
CA ARG A 139 -6.43 -2.19 -14.78
C ARG A 139 -6.01 -0.95 -15.56
N VAL A 140 -5.01 -1.10 -16.42
CA VAL A 140 -4.62 -0.07 -17.38
C VAL A 140 -5.62 -0.10 -18.54
N THR A 141 -6.17 1.04 -18.88
CA THR A 141 -7.18 1.22 -19.94
C THR A 141 -6.59 1.92 -21.15
N GLU A 142 -7.28 1.85 -22.29
CA GLU A 142 -6.87 2.56 -23.50
C GLU A 142 -6.81 4.09 -23.30
N LYS A 143 -7.62 4.63 -22.35
CA LYS A 143 -7.57 6.06 -21.99
C LYS A 143 -6.26 6.46 -21.33
N ASP A 144 -5.64 5.56 -20.59
CA ASP A 144 -4.34 5.80 -19.94
C ASP A 144 -3.21 5.86 -20.97
N GLY A 145 -3.32 5.09 -22.05
CA GLY A 145 -2.39 5.05 -23.17
C GLY A 145 -1.07 4.32 -22.87
N PHE A 146 -0.29 4.03 -23.93
CA PHE A 146 0.95 3.27 -23.80
C PHE A 146 2.04 4.03 -23.00
N SER A 147 2.07 5.36 -23.05
CA SER A 147 3.03 6.17 -22.28
C SER A 147 2.86 5.97 -20.76
N PHE A 148 1.62 5.84 -20.28
CA PHE A 148 1.33 5.51 -18.88
C PHE A 148 1.80 4.11 -18.54
N LEU A 149 1.51 3.13 -19.39
CA LEU A 149 1.93 1.74 -19.21
C LEU A 149 3.47 1.63 -19.22
N ASN A 150 4.15 2.37 -20.10
CA ASN A 150 5.62 2.32 -20.23
C ASN A 150 6.36 3.15 -19.17
N ASN A 151 5.65 3.92 -18.35
CA ASN A 151 6.27 4.73 -17.29
C ASN A 151 6.85 3.81 -16.19
N PRO A 152 8.16 3.85 -15.90
CA PRO A 152 8.78 3.03 -14.86
C PRO A 152 8.34 3.40 -13.44
N ASN A 153 7.77 4.59 -13.22
CA ASN A 153 7.19 5.00 -11.94
C ASN A 153 5.80 4.40 -11.70
N ASN A 154 5.21 3.76 -12.69
CA ASN A 154 4.00 2.94 -12.57
C ASN A 154 4.42 1.45 -12.58
N PRO A 155 4.77 0.80 -11.47
CA PRO A 155 5.10 -0.61 -11.47
C PRO A 155 3.95 -1.45 -12.01
N LYS A 156 4.25 -2.43 -12.85
CA LYS A 156 3.30 -3.40 -13.40
C LYS A 156 3.41 -4.70 -12.61
N LEU A 157 2.34 -5.49 -12.66
CA LEU A 157 2.35 -6.82 -12.08
C LEU A 157 1.62 -7.81 -12.99
N VAL A 158 1.99 -9.07 -12.88
CA VAL A 158 1.29 -10.20 -13.47
C VAL A 158 0.78 -11.10 -12.34
N ILE A 159 -0.39 -11.69 -12.54
CA ILE A 159 -1.06 -12.52 -11.54
C ILE A 159 -1.36 -13.90 -12.08
N ASN A 160 -1.52 -14.86 -11.18
CA ASN A 160 -2.01 -16.20 -11.49
C ASN A 160 -3.56 -16.26 -11.49
N SER A 161 -4.12 -17.46 -11.72
CA SER A 161 -5.58 -17.69 -11.74
C SER A 161 -6.25 -17.53 -10.37
N GLN A 162 -5.50 -17.51 -9.28
CA GLN A 162 -5.98 -17.25 -7.92
C GLN A 162 -5.88 -15.77 -7.53
N ASN A 163 -5.56 -14.88 -8.46
CA ASN A 163 -5.26 -13.48 -8.21
C ASN A 163 -4.09 -13.29 -7.21
N GLU A 164 -3.08 -14.14 -7.29
CA GLU A 164 -1.83 -13.94 -6.55
C GLU A 164 -0.76 -13.37 -7.48
N ALA A 165 0.04 -12.44 -6.99
CA ALA A 165 1.11 -11.83 -7.76
C ALA A 165 2.20 -12.87 -8.11
N MET A 166 2.55 -12.92 -9.39
CA MET A 166 3.65 -13.75 -9.89
C MET A 166 4.95 -12.96 -9.99
N TYR A 167 4.87 -11.68 -10.34
CA TYR A 167 6.01 -10.77 -10.43
C TYR A 167 5.56 -9.31 -10.52
N PHE A 168 6.41 -8.40 -10.05
CA PHE A 168 6.28 -6.94 -10.19
C PHE A 168 7.47 -6.41 -10.98
N SER A 169 7.24 -5.44 -11.87
CA SER A 169 8.34 -4.82 -12.63
C SER A 169 8.04 -3.37 -13.00
N ARG A 170 9.10 -2.57 -13.05
CA ARG A 170 9.06 -1.24 -13.67
C ARG A 170 8.97 -1.31 -15.18
N SER A 171 9.45 -2.41 -15.79
CA SER A 171 9.26 -2.70 -17.22
C SER A 171 7.81 -3.07 -17.53
N VAL A 172 7.42 -2.97 -18.81
CA VAL A 172 6.11 -3.46 -19.24
C VAL A 172 6.11 -4.98 -19.25
N ILE A 173 5.30 -5.58 -18.43
CA ILE A 173 5.06 -7.01 -18.34
C ILE A 173 3.55 -7.31 -18.42
N PRO A 174 3.14 -8.42 -19.12
CA PRO A 174 3.96 -9.27 -20.00
C PRO A 174 4.27 -8.60 -21.34
N TYR A 175 5.29 -9.08 -22.05
CA TYR A 175 5.52 -8.67 -23.43
C TYR A 175 4.46 -9.26 -24.34
N LYS A 176 3.81 -8.43 -25.15
CA LYS A 176 2.77 -8.87 -26.09
C LYS A 176 3.39 -9.15 -27.48
N ARG A 177 3.76 -10.42 -27.70
CA ARG A 177 4.34 -10.86 -28.97
C ARG A 177 3.32 -10.76 -30.12
N GLY A 178 3.79 -10.33 -31.29
CA GLY A 178 2.99 -10.31 -32.53
C GLY A 178 2.00 -9.15 -32.61
N SER A 179 2.19 -8.09 -31.83
CA SER A 179 1.36 -6.89 -31.85
C SER A 179 2.22 -5.64 -31.71
N GLU A 180 1.83 -4.57 -32.36
CA GLU A 180 2.40 -3.24 -32.16
C GLU A 180 2.03 -2.70 -30.76
N THR A 181 2.90 -1.87 -30.19
CA THR A 181 2.78 -1.40 -28.81
C THR A 181 1.53 -0.54 -28.54
N ASP A 182 1.02 0.16 -29.55
CA ASP A 182 -0.22 0.94 -29.49
C ASP A 182 -1.47 0.08 -29.30
N LYS A 183 -1.41 -1.22 -29.66
CA LYS A 183 -2.51 -2.19 -29.52
C LYS A 183 -2.40 -3.06 -28.28
N TRP A 184 -1.33 -2.93 -27.50
CA TRP A 184 -1.11 -3.82 -26.36
C TRP A 184 -2.22 -3.76 -25.33
N ILE A 185 -2.65 -2.55 -24.95
CA ILE A 185 -3.67 -2.33 -23.91
C ILE A 185 -5.04 -2.89 -24.33
N SER A 186 -5.42 -2.74 -25.62
CA SER A 186 -6.68 -3.28 -26.12
C SER A 186 -6.69 -4.82 -26.23
N GLN A 187 -5.53 -5.44 -26.29
CA GLN A 187 -5.38 -6.89 -26.51
C GLN A 187 -4.98 -7.68 -25.27
N HIS A 188 -4.57 -7.00 -24.17
CA HIS A 188 -4.19 -7.65 -22.93
C HIS A 188 -4.52 -6.76 -21.73
N PRO A 189 -5.11 -7.32 -20.64
CA PRO A 189 -5.43 -6.56 -19.43
C PRO A 189 -4.16 -6.32 -18.58
N TYR A 190 -3.42 -5.27 -18.89
CA TYR A 190 -2.28 -4.85 -18.09
C TYR A 190 -2.73 -4.34 -16.72
N LEU A 191 -1.92 -4.61 -15.70
CA LEU A 191 -2.18 -4.21 -14.32
C LEU A 191 -1.07 -3.26 -13.85
N LYS A 192 -1.49 -2.10 -13.30
CA LYS A 192 -0.63 -1.20 -12.52
C LYS A 192 -0.77 -1.55 -11.05
N HIS A 193 0.33 -1.67 -10.36
CA HIS A 193 0.37 -1.86 -8.91
C HIS A 193 -0.07 -0.57 -8.18
N VAL A 194 -0.86 -0.74 -7.12
CA VAL A 194 -1.22 0.31 -6.16
C VAL A 194 -0.53 -0.01 -4.84
N GLY A 195 0.40 0.85 -4.43
CA GLY A 195 1.39 0.62 -3.39
C GLY A 195 0.88 0.62 -1.94
N ILE A 196 -0.29 0.05 -1.69
CA ILE A 196 -0.82 -0.20 -0.35
C ILE A 196 -0.79 -1.69 -0.05
N TYR A 197 -0.55 -2.04 1.21
CA TYR A 197 -0.40 -3.43 1.62
C TYR A 197 -1.15 -3.73 2.90
N ALA A 198 -1.53 -5.00 3.05
CA ALA A 198 -1.95 -5.55 4.32
C ALA A 198 -1.26 -6.89 4.55
N TYR A 199 -0.96 -7.18 5.79
CA TYR A 199 -0.22 -8.37 6.21
C TYR A 199 -0.91 -9.04 7.38
N ARG A 200 -0.91 -10.38 7.45
CA ARG A 200 -1.11 -11.05 8.73
C ARG A 200 -0.05 -10.55 9.73
N ALA A 201 -0.43 -10.39 10.98
CA ALA A 201 0.44 -9.81 11.99
C ALA A 201 1.74 -10.61 12.22
N ASP A 202 1.64 -11.95 12.21
CA ASP A 202 2.77 -12.87 12.29
C ASP A 202 3.67 -12.79 11.04
N ILE A 203 3.07 -12.73 9.85
CA ILE A 203 3.79 -12.58 8.59
C ILE A 203 4.55 -11.24 8.54
N LEU A 204 3.95 -10.14 9.00
CA LEU A 204 4.64 -8.84 9.04
C LEU A 204 5.96 -8.91 9.82
N HIS A 205 5.98 -9.62 10.94
CA HIS A 205 7.22 -9.86 11.70
C HIS A 205 8.27 -10.56 10.83
N ASP A 206 7.90 -11.67 10.21
CA ASP A 206 8.83 -12.47 9.41
C ASP A 206 9.42 -11.68 8.23
N LEU A 207 8.60 -10.83 7.57
CA LEU A 207 9.04 -9.98 6.46
C LEU A 207 10.15 -9.01 6.88
N THR A 208 10.14 -8.50 8.12
CA THR A 208 11.17 -7.57 8.61
C THR A 208 12.51 -8.25 8.90
N LEU A 209 12.53 -9.57 9.00
CA LEU A 209 13.76 -10.36 9.21
C LEU A 209 14.45 -10.73 7.88
N LEU A 210 13.80 -10.50 6.74
CA LEU A 210 14.35 -10.83 5.43
C LEU A 210 15.43 -9.81 5.02
N GLU A 211 16.56 -10.33 4.52
CA GLU A 211 17.57 -9.50 3.88
C GLU A 211 17.09 -9.00 2.51
N GLN A 212 17.61 -7.86 2.08
CA GLN A 212 17.30 -7.32 0.76
C GLN A 212 17.73 -8.31 -0.33
N SER A 213 16.82 -8.56 -1.27
CA SER A 213 17.02 -9.54 -2.34
C SER A 213 17.54 -8.92 -3.64
N PRO A 214 18.16 -9.71 -4.53
CA PRO A 214 18.67 -9.22 -5.80
C PRO A 214 17.61 -8.56 -6.68
N LEU A 215 16.39 -9.10 -6.75
CA LEU A 215 15.32 -8.52 -7.55
C LEU A 215 14.80 -7.22 -6.94
N GLU A 216 14.65 -7.17 -5.62
CA GLU A 216 14.31 -5.93 -4.92
C GLU A 216 15.30 -4.81 -5.22
N LEU A 217 16.61 -5.11 -5.13
CA LEU A 217 17.66 -4.12 -5.39
C LEU A 217 17.66 -3.66 -6.85
N ALA A 218 17.43 -4.57 -7.79
CA ALA A 218 17.40 -4.25 -9.22
C ALA A 218 16.23 -3.37 -9.62
N GLU A 219 15.02 -3.68 -9.13
CA GLU A 219 13.78 -2.98 -9.46
C GLU A 219 13.44 -1.86 -8.45
N SER A 220 14.11 -1.81 -7.28
CA SER A 220 13.73 -0.97 -6.14
C SER A 220 12.24 -1.15 -5.79
N LEU A 221 11.83 -2.42 -5.66
CA LEU A 221 10.48 -2.86 -5.33
C LEU A 221 10.57 -3.87 -4.17
N GLU A 222 10.26 -3.43 -2.95
CA GLU A 222 10.40 -4.21 -1.70
C GLU A 222 9.65 -5.55 -1.76
N GLN A 223 8.47 -5.60 -2.38
CA GLN A 223 7.64 -6.79 -2.47
C GLN A 223 8.27 -7.94 -3.27
N LEU A 224 9.30 -7.67 -4.07
CA LEU A 224 10.05 -8.72 -4.76
C LEU A 224 10.84 -9.58 -3.77
N ARG A 225 11.36 -9.00 -2.68
CA ARG A 225 11.99 -9.73 -1.58
C ARG A 225 11.05 -10.80 -1.02
N TRP A 226 9.78 -10.46 -0.84
CA TRP A 226 8.79 -11.38 -0.29
C TRP A 226 8.49 -12.52 -1.26
N LEU A 227 8.32 -12.22 -2.55
CA LEU A 227 8.13 -13.25 -3.59
C LEU A 227 9.33 -14.17 -3.72
N GLU A 228 10.58 -13.65 -3.69
CA GLU A 228 11.81 -14.46 -3.74
C GLU A 228 11.93 -15.41 -2.55
N ASN A 229 11.34 -15.05 -1.39
CA ASN A 229 11.31 -15.88 -0.19
C ASN A 229 10.05 -16.76 -0.09
N GLY A 230 9.24 -16.84 -1.16
CA GLY A 230 8.12 -17.78 -1.26
C GLY A 230 6.81 -17.32 -0.62
N TYR A 231 6.72 -16.05 -0.17
CA TYR A 231 5.45 -15.50 0.32
C TYR A 231 4.48 -15.26 -0.83
N ARG A 232 3.20 -15.49 -0.57
CA ARG A 232 2.12 -15.24 -1.53
C ARG A 232 1.50 -13.88 -1.27
N ILE A 233 1.32 -13.11 -2.35
CA ILE A 233 0.71 -11.78 -2.29
C ILE A 233 -0.60 -11.82 -3.05
N LYS A 234 -1.71 -11.77 -2.34
CA LYS A 234 -3.06 -11.67 -2.91
C LYS A 234 -3.27 -10.29 -3.50
N VAL A 235 -3.91 -10.21 -4.66
CA VAL A 235 -4.14 -8.96 -5.38
C VAL A 235 -5.64 -8.68 -5.47
N GLY A 236 -6.09 -7.64 -4.78
CA GLY A 236 -7.40 -7.06 -4.97
C GLY A 236 -7.40 -6.05 -6.13
N PHE A 237 -8.57 -5.65 -6.60
CA PHE A 237 -8.70 -4.74 -7.74
C PHE A 237 -9.39 -3.44 -7.34
N THR A 238 -8.93 -2.35 -7.92
CA THR A 238 -9.55 -1.03 -7.77
C THR A 238 -9.58 -0.31 -9.12
N ASP A 239 -10.64 0.45 -9.35
CA ASP A 239 -10.72 1.36 -10.50
C ASP A 239 -10.26 2.78 -10.13
N VAL A 240 -10.01 3.02 -8.85
CA VAL A 240 -9.57 4.33 -8.35
C VAL A 240 -8.09 4.53 -8.63
N GLU A 241 -7.76 5.65 -9.29
CA GLU A 241 -6.39 6.13 -9.42
C GLU A 241 -6.03 6.96 -8.20
N THR A 242 -4.99 6.57 -7.48
CA THR A 242 -4.38 7.41 -6.45
C THR A 242 -3.15 8.11 -7.02
N VAL A 243 -3.00 9.36 -6.67
CA VAL A 243 -1.82 10.15 -7.02
C VAL A 243 -0.98 10.31 -5.76
N GLY A 244 0.10 9.55 -5.69
CA GLY A 244 1.13 9.75 -4.67
C GLY A 244 1.86 11.07 -4.93
N ILE A 245 2.24 11.76 -3.86
CA ILE A 245 2.99 13.01 -3.95
C ILE A 245 4.43 12.74 -3.49
N ASP A 246 5.34 12.65 -4.44
CA ASP A 246 6.75 12.35 -4.18
C ASP A 246 7.65 13.57 -4.28
N THR A 247 7.25 14.57 -5.04
CA THR A 247 8.01 15.78 -5.32
C THR A 247 7.15 17.02 -5.14
N PRO A 248 7.77 18.23 -4.99
CA PRO A 248 7.02 19.49 -5.01
C PRO A 248 6.22 19.71 -6.29
N GLU A 249 6.70 19.21 -7.44
CA GLU A 249 6.02 19.30 -8.72
C GLU A 249 4.73 18.46 -8.74
N ASP A 250 4.72 17.31 -8.06
CA ASP A 250 3.51 16.49 -7.91
C ASP A 250 2.47 17.22 -7.06
N LEU A 251 2.92 17.93 -6.01
CA LEU A 251 2.04 18.76 -5.18
C LEU A 251 1.34 19.85 -6.00
N GLU A 252 2.07 20.52 -6.88
CA GLU A 252 1.47 21.57 -7.73
C GLU A 252 0.39 21.02 -8.67
N LYS A 253 0.61 19.80 -9.22
CA LYS A 253 -0.39 19.15 -10.10
C LYS A 253 -1.72 18.84 -9.39
N VAL A 254 -1.68 18.58 -8.10
CA VAL A 254 -2.88 18.17 -7.34
C VAL A 254 -3.58 19.32 -6.61
N LYS A 255 -2.98 20.51 -6.55
CA LYS A 255 -3.62 21.69 -5.91
C LYS A 255 -4.99 21.98 -6.52
N GLY A 256 -5.13 21.86 -7.84
CA GLY A 256 -6.41 22.08 -8.53
C GLY A 256 -7.46 20.98 -8.35
N LEU A 257 -7.11 19.85 -7.73
CA LEU A 257 -8.08 18.76 -7.48
C LEU A 257 -8.87 18.96 -6.18
N LEU A 258 -8.53 19.97 -5.37
CA LEU A 258 -9.06 20.19 -4.02
C LEU A 258 -9.76 21.53 -3.83
N GLU A 259 -9.80 22.34 -4.89
CA GLU A 259 -10.62 23.53 -5.00
C GLU A 259 -12.00 23.18 -5.59
#